data_2db2442b68388febcb26b87554d5ae9b
#
_entry.id   2db2442b68388febcb26b87554d5ae9b
#
_cell.length_a   1.000
_cell.length_b   1.000
_cell.length_c   1.000
_cell.angle_alpha   90.00
_cell.angle_beta   90.00
_cell.angle_gamma   90.00
#
_symmetry.space_group_name_H-M   'P 1'
#
loop_
_entity.id
_entity.type
_entity.pdbx_description
1 polymer ?
#
loop_
_entity_poly.entity_id
_entity_poly.type
_entity_poly.pdbx_seq_one_letter_code
_entity_poly.pdbx_strand_id
1 'polypeptide(L)'
;MAATAPGDAVFRARGVTKVYRMGEVEVAALRGVDLDLLRGEFVVLLGPSGSGKSTLLNILGGLDTPSAGEVWYEGHHLSGADDAALTRFRREHVGFVFQFYNLIPSLTARENVAIVTEIAEAPMRPEEALAMVGLEDRLDHFPAQLS
;
A
#
# COMPACT_ATOMS: atom_id res chain seq x y z
N MET A 1 19.32 -22.15 -8.40
CA MET A 1 18.45 -21.21 -7.66
C MET A 1 18.68 -21.49 -6.17
N ALA A 2 19.34 -20.59 -5.46
CA ALA A 2 19.56 -20.74 -4.03
C ALA A 2 18.24 -20.52 -3.29
N ALA A 3 17.80 -21.49 -2.49
CA ALA A 3 16.68 -21.34 -1.59
C ALA A 3 17.07 -20.31 -0.51
N THR A 4 16.45 -19.15 -0.54
CA THR A 4 16.65 -18.09 0.46
C THR A 4 16.14 -18.60 1.80
N ALA A 5 16.93 -18.37 2.85
CA ALA A 5 16.60 -18.82 4.20
C ALA A 5 15.29 -18.18 4.69
N PRO A 6 14.47 -18.88 5.53
CA PRO A 6 13.17 -18.37 5.99
C PRO A 6 13.21 -17.09 6.85
N GLY A 7 14.40 -16.50 7.07
CA GLY A 7 14.61 -15.37 7.97
C GLY A 7 14.45 -13.96 7.36
N ASP A 8 14.47 -13.81 6.03
CA ASP A 8 14.52 -12.49 5.38
C ASP A 8 13.18 -11.99 4.82
N ALA A 9 12.08 -12.71 5.05
CA ALA A 9 10.78 -12.30 4.57
C ALA A 9 10.22 -11.15 5.42
N VAL A 10 10.02 -9.97 4.81
CA VAL A 10 9.32 -8.83 5.41
C VAL A 10 7.82 -9.04 5.45
N PHE A 11 7.24 -9.59 4.36
CA PHE A 11 5.84 -10.02 4.34
C PHE A 11 5.75 -11.53 4.20
N ARG A 12 4.78 -12.10 4.91
CA ARG A 12 4.42 -13.51 4.79
C ARG A 12 2.90 -13.63 4.75
N ALA A 13 2.37 -14.18 3.66
CA ALA A 13 0.96 -14.48 3.50
C ALA A 13 0.77 -16.00 3.39
N ARG A 14 -0.24 -16.55 4.07
CA ARG A 14 -0.56 -17.98 4.05
C ARG A 14 -2.06 -18.20 3.94
N GLY A 15 -2.46 -18.94 2.90
CA GLY A 15 -3.84 -19.32 2.66
C GLY A 15 -4.80 -18.14 2.54
N VAL A 16 -4.33 -16.97 2.08
CA VAL A 16 -5.11 -15.74 2.10
C VAL A 16 -6.27 -15.82 1.11
N THR A 17 -7.47 -15.66 1.63
CA THR A 17 -8.71 -15.58 0.84
C THR A 17 -9.37 -14.23 1.02
N LYS A 18 -10.10 -13.78 0.01
CA LYS A 18 -10.97 -12.60 0.12
C LYS A 18 -12.24 -12.86 -0.68
N VAL A 19 -13.36 -12.74 0.00
CA VAL A 19 -14.71 -12.85 -0.59
C VAL A 19 -15.44 -11.55 -0.33
N TYR A 20 -15.88 -10.90 -1.39
CA TYR A 20 -16.77 -9.74 -1.31
C TYR A 20 -18.20 -10.19 -1.49
N ARG A 21 -19.09 -9.69 -0.64
CA ARG A 21 -20.52 -9.93 -0.71
C ARG A 21 -21.24 -8.68 -1.20
N MET A 22 -21.94 -8.81 -2.31
CA MET A 22 -22.75 -7.75 -2.92
C MET A 22 -24.19 -8.25 -3.03
N GLY A 23 -24.98 -8.06 -1.97
CA GLY A 23 -26.31 -8.66 -1.83
C GLY A 23 -26.22 -10.20 -1.77
N GLU A 24 -26.87 -10.89 -2.72
CA GLU A 24 -26.84 -12.35 -2.83
C GLU A 24 -25.64 -12.89 -3.61
N VAL A 25 -24.82 -12.01 -4.23
CA VAL A 25 -23.67 -12.41 -5.04
C VAL A 25 -22.40 -12.40 -4.19
N GLU A 26 -21.70 -13.52 -4.19
CA GLU A 26 -20.36 -13.63 -3.61
C GLU A 26 -19.29 -13.65 -4.70
N VAL A 27 -18.27 -12.82 -4.56
CA VAL A 27 -17.13 -12.76 -5.46
C VAL A 27 -15.86 -13.13 -4.70
N ALA A 28 -15.31 -14.30 -4.99
CA ALA A 28 -14.03 -14.73 -4.44
C ALA A 28 -12.88 -14.04 -5.21
N ALA A 29 -12.38 -12.94 -4.67
CA ALA A 29 -11.27 -12.18 -5.25
C ALA A 29 -9.90 -12.85 -5.01
N LEU A 30 -9.71 -13.48 -3.84
CA LEU A 30 -8.53 -14.30 -3.53
C LEU A 30 -8.99 -15.68 -3.07
N ARG A 31 -8.24 -16.72 -3.48
CA ARG A 31 -8.62 -18.14 -3.30
C ARG A 31 -7.53 -18.99 -2.65
N GLY A 32 -6.88 -18.45 -1.61
CA GLY A 32 -5.80 -19.15 -0.91
C GLY A 32 -4.42 -18.79 -1.46
N VAL A 33 -4.01 -17.53 -1.27
CA VAL A 33 -2.71 -17.03 -1.73
C VAL A 33 -1.65 -17.27 -0.67
N ASP A 34 -0.55 -17.91 -1.09
CA ASP A 34 0.69 -18.01 -0.33
C ASP A 34 1.76 -17.13 -0.99
N LEU A 35 2.42 -16.28 -0.20
CA LEU A 35 3.42 -15.35 -0.70
C LEU A 35 4.43 -15.01 0.39
N ASP A 36 5.71 -14.96 0.04
CA ASP A 36 6.77 -14.36 0.84
C ASP A 36 7.39 -13.23 0.03
N LEU A 37 7.51 -12.03 0.63
CA LEU A 37 8.24 -10.90 0.06
C LEU A 37 9.49 -10.66 0.90
N LEU A 38 10.63 -10.60 0.24
CA LEU A 38 11.92 -10.47 0.90
C LEU A 38 12.32 -8.99 1.05
N ARG A 39 13.18 -8.72 2.01
CA ARG A 39 13.71 -7.36 2.21
C ARG A 39 14.50 -6.89 0.99
N GLY A 40 14.22 -5.65 0.54
CA GLY A 40 14.89 -5.04 -0.61
C GLY A 40 14.48 -5.61 -1.97
N GLU A 41 13.46 -6.44 -2.03
CA GLU A 41 12.98 -7.06 -3.26
C GLU A 41 12.03 -6.11 -4.01
N PHE A 42 12.17 -6.05 -5.34
CA PHE A 42 11.21 -5.41 -6.23
C PHE A 42 10.33 -6.48 -6.86
N VAL A 43 9.05 -6.49 -6.52
CA VAL A 43 8.09 -7.53 -6.93
C VAL A 43 7.02 -6.93 -7.84
N VAL A 44 6.73 -7.62 -8.94
CA VAL A 44 5.68 -7.26 -9.90
C VAL A 44 4.60 -8.32 -9.91
N LEU A 45 3.35 -7.93 -9.63
CA LEU A 45 2.18 -8.80 -9.74
C LEU A 45 1.61 -8.70 -11.16
N LEU A 46 1.66 -9.81 -11.89
CA LEU A 46 1.14 -9.92 -13.25
C LEU A 46 -0.16 -10.72 -13.27
N GLY A 47 -1.08 -10.35 -14.14
CA GLY A 47 -2.33 -11.06 -14.34
C GLY A 47 -3.40 -10.19 -15.02
N PRO A 48 -4.47 -10.81 -15.54
CA PRO A 48 -5.57 -10.09 -16.18
C PRO A 48 -6.34 -9.19 -15.20
N SER A 49 -7.15 -8.28 -15.71
CA SER A 49 -8.07 -7.50 -14.89
C SER A 49 -9.01 -8.44 -14.10
N GLY A 50 -9.27 -8.12 -12.84
CA GLY A 50 -10.11 -8.93 -11.97
C GLY A 50 -9.42 -10.17 -11.36
N SER A 51 -8.12 -10.38 -11.56
CA SER A 51 -7.38 -11.53 -10.98
C SER A 51 -7.00 -11.38 -9.50
N GLY A 52 -7.44 -10.31 -8.82
CA GLY A 52 -7.22 -10.11 -7.39
C GLY A 52 -5.95 -9.33 -7.03
N LYS A 53 -5.17 -8.80 -7.99
CA LYS A 53 -3.92 -8.07 -7.72
C LYS A 53 -4.11 -6.88 -6.77
N SER A 54 -5.07 -6.01 -7.07
CA SER A 54 -5.37 -4.83 -6.22
C SER A 54 -5.89 -5.25 -4.85
N THR A 55 -6.69 -6.32 -4.78
CA THR A 55 -7.17 -6.88 -3.51
C THR A 55 -6.00 -7.37 -2.65
N LEU A 56 -5.06 -8.10 -3.25
CA LEU A 56 -3.87 -8.56 -2.53
C LEU A 56 -3.02 -7.38 -2.05
N LEU A 57 -2.76 -6.39 -2.91
CA LEU A 57 -2.01 -5.18 -2.53
C LEU A 57 -2.69 -4.40 -1.40
N ASN A 58 -4.02 -4.27 -1.43
CA ASN A 58 -4.78 -3.61 -0.37
C ASN A 58 -4.65 -4.35 0.96
N ILE A 59 -4.67 -5.67 0.95
CA ILE A 59 -4.50 -6.49 2.15
C ILE A 59 -3.07 -6.37 2.68
N LEU A 60 -2.05 -6.50 1.83
CA LEU A 60 -0.65 -6.31 2.23
C LEU A 60 -0.38 -4.90 2.76
N GLY A 61 -1.01 -3.89 2.16
CA GLY A 61 -0.91 -2.50 2.60
C GLY A 61 -1.77 -2.16 3.83
N GLY A 62 -2.54 -3.10 4.36
CA GLY A 62 -3.41 -2.84 5.53
C GLY A 62 -4.60 -1.93 5.23
N LEU A 63 -4.99 -1.78 3.97
CA LEU A 63 -6.21 -1.05 3.55
C LEU A 63 -7.47 -1.92 3.61
N ASP A 64 -7.29 -3.23 3.59
CA ASP A 64 -8.36 -4.23 3.70
C ASP A 64 -7.85 -5.41 4.53
N THR A 65 -8.76 -6.25 5.00
CA THR A 65 -8.45 -7.47 5.75
C THR A 65 -8.86 -8.71 4.96
N PRO A 66 -8.14 -9.84 5.08
CA PRO A 66 -8.54 -11.08 4.44
C PRO A 66 -9.84 -11.62 5.05
N SER A 67 -10.59 -12.42 4.27
CA SER A 67 -11.73 -13.18 4.78
C SER A 67 -11.28 -14.41 5.58
N ALA A 68 -10.14 -15.02 5.20
CA ALA A 68 -9.44 -16.05 5.94
C ALA A 68 -7.98 -16.10 5.51
N GLY A 69 -7.16 -16.86 6.25
CA GLY A 69 -5.72 -16.91 6.07
C GLY A 69 -5.00 -15.85 6.91
N GLU A 70 -3.70 -15.86 6.83
CA GLU A 70 -2.84 -15.04 7.68
C GLU A 70 -1.88 -14.18 6.87
N VAL A 71 -1.70 -12.94 7.32
CA VAL A 71 -0.73 -11.98 6.79
C VAL A 71 0.11 -11.44 7.95
N TRP A 72 1.43 -11.49 7.77
CA TRP A 72 2.41 -11.03 8.73
C TRP A 72 3.36 -10.03 8.07
N TYR A 73 3.73 -9.00 8.79
CA TYR A 73 4.77 -8.05 8.45
C TYR A 73 5.81 -8.01 9.59
N GLU A 74 7.05 -8.42 9.32
CA GLU A 74 8.15 -8.42 10.30
C GLU A 74 7.77 -9.02 11.67
N GLY A 75 6.96 -10.09 11.67
CA GLY A 75 6.45 -10.72 12.88
C GLY A 75 5.18 -10.13 13.46
N HIS A 76 4.68 -9.01 12.95
CA HIS A 76 3.39 -8.42 13.35
C HIS A 76 2.24 -9.05 12.55
N HIS A 77 1.22 -9.54 13.25
CA HIS A 77 0.05 -10.19 12.65
C HIS A 77 -0.95 -9.16 12.15
N LEU A 78 -1.01 -8.92 10.83
CA LEU A 78 -1.89 -7.91 10.24
C LEU A 78 -3.34 -8.39 10.09
N SER A 79 -3.57 -9.66 9.74
CA SER A 79 -4.93 -10.20 9.54
C SER A 79 -5.76 -10.25 10.82
N GLY A 80 -5.15 -10.22 12.00
CA GLY A 80 -5.82 -10.14 13.29
C GLY A 80 -5.82 -8.75 13.93
N ALA A 81 -5.24 -7.75 13.23
CA ALA A 81 -5.10 -6.40 13.76
C ALA A 81 -6.43 -5.61 13.69
N ASP A 82 -6.66 -4.76 14.67
CA ASP A 82 -7.76 -3.80 14.65
C ASP A 82 -7.46 -2.58 13.75
N ASP A 83 -8.46 -1.75 13.51
CA ASP A 83 -8.32 -0.57 12.65
C ASP A 83 -7.25 0.41 13.14
N ALA A 84 -7.05 0.53 14.45
CA ALA A 84 -6.05 1.41 15.04
C ALA A 84 -4.63 0.89 14.76
N ALA A 85 -4.41 -0.43 14.90
CA ALA A 85 -3.15 -1.08 14.60
C ALA A 85 -2.83 -1.02 13.09
N LEU A 86 -3.83 -1.26 12.22
CA LEU A 86 -3.65 -1.14 10.77
C LEU A 86 -3.36 0.31 10.35
N THR A 87 -3.99 1.30 10.99
CA THR A 87 -3.70 2.71 10.74
C THR A 87 -2.27 3.07 11.12
N ARG A 88 -1.79 2.58 12.27
CA ARG A 88 -0.40 2.76 12.69
C ARG A 88 0.56 2.09 11.71
N PHE A 89 0.30 0.84 11.34
CA PHE A 89 1.10 0.10 10.36
C PHE A 89 1.23 0.87 9.03
N ARG A 90 0.13 1.41 8.49
CA ARG A 90 0.17 2.22 7.25
C ARG A 90 1.02 3.47 7.42
N ARG A 91 0.90 4.15 8.56
CA ARG A 91 1.65 5.38 8.84
C ARG A 91 3.16 5.14 8.91
N GLU A 92 3.56 4.05 9.56
CA GLU A 92 4.95 3.80 9.92
C GLU A 92 5.72 3.00 8.84
N HIS A 93 5.02 2.16 8.07
CA HIS A 93 5.68 1.15 7.26
C HIS A 93 5.27 1.13 5.78
N VAL A 94 4.23 1.87 5.37
CA VAL A 94 3.69 1.73 4.01
C VAL A 94 3.63 3.08 3.30
N GLY A 95 4.21 3.14 2.09
CA GLY A 95 3.99 4.21 1.14
C GLY A 95 3.09 3.73 -0.01
N PHE A 96 2.05 4.49 -0.34
CA PHE A 96 1.14 4.14 -1.43
C PHE A 96 1.37 5.02 -2.65
N VAL A 97 1.40 4.38 -3.83
CA VAL A 97 1.26 5.04 -5.12
C VAL A 97 0.01 4.50 -5.78
N PHE A 98 -1.01 5.35 -5.91
CA PHE A 98 -2.30 4.96 -6.48
C PHE A 98 -2.32 5.13 -7.99
N GLN A 99 -3.15 4.33 -8.68
CA GLN A 99 -3.31 4.36 -10.13
C GLN A 99 -3.71 5.73 -10.67
N PHE A 100 -4.53 6.48 -9.92
CA PHE A 100 -5.01 7.81 -10.27
C PHE A 100 -4.37 8.92 -9.42
N TYR A 101 -3.21 8.61 -8.81
CA TYR A 101 -2.39 9.49 -7.97
C TYR A 101 -3.10 10.05 -6.73
N ASN A 102 -4.41 10.10 -6.68
CA ASN A 102 -5.26 10.59 -5.58
C ASN A 102 -4.90 12.01 -5.09
N LEU A 103 -4.46 12.86 -6.00
CA LEU A 103 -4.21 14.27 -5.71
C LEU A 103 -5.53 15.02 -5.53
N ILE A 104 -5.54 15.97 -4.62
CA ILE A 104 -6.66 16.89 -4.42
C ILE A 104 -6.54 18.01 -5.47
N PRO A 105 -7.46 18.10 -6.45
CA PRO A 105 -7.28 19.00 -7.60
C PRO A 105 -7.28 20.49 -7.25
N SER A 106 -7.91 20.87 -6.13
CA SER A 106 -8.00 22.24 -5.63
C SER A 106 -6.81 22.68 -4.79
N LEU A 107 -5.87 21.79 -4.53
CA LEU A 107 -4.64 22.07 -3.80
C LEU A 107 -3.44 22.11 -4.74
N THR A 108 -2.48 22.98 -4.45
CA THR A 108 -1.19 23.03 -5.14
C THR A 108 -0.34 21.79 -4.88
N ALA A 109 0.76 21.61 -5.61
CA ALA A 109 1.72 20.52 -5.39
C ALA A 109 2.21 20.51 -3.93
N ARG A 110 2.64 21.66 -3.43
CA ARG A 110 3.09 21.84 -2.04
C ARG A 110 2.00 21.47 -1.03
N GLU A 111 0.77 21.93 -1.22
CA GLU A 111 -0.34 21.63 -0.31
C GLU A 111 -0.73 20.16 -0.32
N ASN A 112 -0.71 19.49 -1.49
CA ASN A 112 -0.95 18.06 -1.58
C ASN A 112 0.10 17.25 -0.79
N VAL A 113 1.37 17.65 -0.85
CA VAL A 113 2.44 17.00 -0.06
C VAL A 113 2.31 17.35 1.42
N ALA A 114 1.91 18.61 1.76
CA ALA A 114 1.76 19.06 3.13
C ALA A 114 0.74 18.23 3.93
N ILE A 115 -0.33 17.73 3.29
CA ILE A 115 -1.31 16.85 3.95
C ILE A 115 -0.64 15.63 4.57
N VAL A 116 0.33 15.04 3.88
CA VAL A 116 1.05 13.84 4.37
C VAL A 116 1.92 14.18 5.57
N THR A 117 2.45 15.41 5.66
CA THR A 117 3.29 15.83 6.78
C THR A 117 2.53 15.92 8.11
N GLU A 118 1.20 16.10 8.07
CA GLU A 118 0.36 16.15 9.27
C GLU A 118 0.23 14.78 9.97
N ILE A 119 0.48 13.68 9.25
CA ILE A 119 0.29 12.32 9.77
C ILE A 119 1.60 11.55 9.93
N ALA A 120 2.70 12.02 9.34
CA ALA A 120 4.02 11.39 9.43
C ALA A 120 4.73 11.76 10.74
N GLU A 121 5.52 10.82 11.31
CA GLU A 121 6.22 11.06 12.58
C GLU A 121 7.42 12.02 12.44
N ALA A 122 8.14 11.94 11.33
CA ALA A 122 9.31 12.79 11.05
C ALA A 122 9.26 13.27 9.58
N PRO A 123 8.29 14.14 9.24
CA PRO A 123 8.04 14.50 7.86
C PRO A 123 9.19 15.35 7.28
N MET A 124 9.55 15.07 6.03
CA MET A 124 10.33 16.00 5.22
C MET A 124 9.46 17.21 4.88
N ARG A 125 10.08 18.37 4.78
CA ARG A 125 9.37 19.57 4.32
C ARG A 125 8.85 19.38 2.89
N PRO A 126 7.63 19.83 2.57
CA PRO A 126 7.06 19.68 1.23
C PRO A 126 7.96 20.21 0.11
N GLU A 127 8.62 21.35 0.34
CA GLU A 127 9.53 21.96 -0.63
C GLU A 127 10.75 21.07 -0.91
N GLU A 128 11.30 20.45 0.13
CA GLU A 128 12.45 19.55 0.00
C GLU A 128 12.06 18.27 -0.74
N ALA A 129 10.90 17.69 -0.41
CA ALA A 129 10.38 16.51 -1.09
C ALA A 129 10.11 16.77 -2.58
N LEU A 130 9.54 17.92 -2.92
CA LEU A 130 9.28 18.32 -4.30
C LEU A 130 10.56 18.61 -5.08
N ALA A 131 11.57 19.22 -4.44
CA ALA A 131 12.88 19.43 -5.06
C ALA A 131 13.59 18.11 -5.41
N MET A 132 13.45 17.07 -4.57
CA MET A 132 14.03 15.75 -4.83
C MET A 132 13.52 15.11 -6.13
N VAL A 133 12.34 15.50 -6.60
CA VAL A 133 11.72 14.99 -7.84
C VAL A 133 11.71 16.03 -8.96
N GLY A 134 12.44 17.14 -8.81
CA GLY A 134 12.61 18.18 -9.84
C GLY A 134 11.37 19.06 -10.02
N LEU A 135 10.60 19.27 -8.94
CA LEU A 135 9.40 20.11 -8.94
C LEU A 135 9.56 21.38 -8.08
N GLU A 136 10.80 21.81 -7.80
CA GLU A 136 11.11 23.01 -7.01
C GLU A 136 10.53 24.30 -7.58
N ASP A 137 10.44 24.40 -8.91
CA ASP A 137 9.86 25.55 -9.61
C ASP A 137 8.34 25.44 -9.80
N ARG A 138 7.71 24.35 -9.31
CA ARG A 138 6.29 24.05 -9.52
C ARG A 138 5.50 23.87 -8.23
N LEU A 139 6.00 24.38 -7.12
CA LEU A 139 5.41 24.23 -5.79
C LEU A 139 3.94 24.69 -5.73
N ASP A 140 3.65 25.79 -6.39
CA ASP A 140 2.33 26.45 -6.39
C ASP A 140 1.47 26.07 -7.62
N HIS A 141 1.91 25.09 -8.43
CA HIS A 141 1.11 24.57 -9.53
C HIS A 141 0.04 23.60 -9.01
N PHE A 142 -1.13 23.65 -9.63
CA PHE A 142 -2.20 22.67 -9.40
C PHE A 142 -1.94 21.37 -10.17
N PRO A 143 -2.51 20.22 -9.75
CA PRO A 143 -2.31 18.92 -10.42
C PRO A 143 -2.51 18.95 -11.93
N ALA A 144 -3.50 19.67 -12.44
CA ALA A 144 -3.77 19.84 -13.87
C ALA A 144 -2.63 20.54 -14.64
N GLN A 145 -1.73 21.22 -13.96
CA GLN A 145 -0.59 21.96 -14.53
C GLN A 145 0.72 21.16 -14.45
N LEU A 146 0.71 19.98 -13.80
CA LEU A 146 1.88 19.16 -13.57
C LEU A 146 2.05 18.03 -14.60
N SER A 147 1.08 17.80 -15.45
CA SER A 147 1.06 16.77 -16.52
C SER A 147 1.67 17.28 -17.81
#